data_0d3dc9ac37b968d402fa75c216f55811
#
_entry.id   0d3dc9ac37b968d402fa75c216f55811
#
_cell.length_a   1.000
_cell.length_b   1.000
_cell.length_c   1.000
_cell.angle_alpha   90.00
_cell.angle_beta   90.00
_cell.angle_gamma   90.00
#
_symmetry.space_group_name_H-M   'P 1'
#
loop_
_entity.id
_entity.type
_entity.pdbx_description
1 polymer ?
#
loop_
_entity_poly.entity_id
_entity_poly.type
_entity_poly.pdbx_seq_one_letter_code
_entity_poly.pdbx_strand_id
1 'polypeptide(L)'
;MRRLLCLLAAGLLLPAAACGPAEGETGPGRPTAAAATQSGPPAEPPKPDQTLTLPFAKRDALGPYAAATQLNMDLLPLLYEGLFTTDDTFRAQPVLAEKIAKQTATQWAVTLRQGRVFHNGAAVTAADVLYSFNKAKYNAHYAARLENISRMREKDGLLEITLKKANEFVAACLDFPVVPAGSAEEGALPQAVNGYVFTLASTPKGTGRYALKKKDGVFYLAYDKRHPGGKPAVTTIEFYGVSSSGALLYGLEMDNYQFAYDDLGGGGVERVSASAARVPTTNLLYLTFNRNRAGLSDAKLRTALAACIDKAKALGESYAGYAQAADTPFPPKWYGVNAADFAKPFDLPSARKDLEALGYTETRDGVRASRYRKLSFTLLVNKDNAARAALAKAIKTQLAALQIGVEIQALPANEYISAARNGRFDLCLGEIRLTPDCDLSPLLLTGGAASAGIDVWGRAPSAYGQLLQGLQKPAEFVGAFRDELPFLPIGYRCGMAVSVRKLRIPGTLRQNDLFHNIEEWSF
;
A
#
# COMPACT_ATOMS: atom_id res chain seq x y z
N MET A 1 21.73 -36.49 35.60
CA MET A 1 22.48 -36.27 36.88
C MET A 1 22.48 -34.79 37.19
N ARG A 2 21.98 -34.45 38.42
CA ARG A 2 22.18 -33.22 39.25
C ARG A 2 21.86 -31.88 38.57
N ARG A 3 20.73 -31.20 38.84
CA ARG A 3 20.21 -30.56 40.10
C ARG A 3 21.14 -29.44 40.61
N LEU A 4 20.60 -28.19 40.63
CA LEU A 4 20.34 -27.29 41.78
C LEU A 4 19.92 -25.93 41.21
N LEU A 5 18.80 -25.34 41.38
CA LEU A 5 17.99 -24.83 42.54
C LEU A 5 18.72 -23.92 43.51
N CYS A 6 18.27 -22.65 43.56
CA CYS A 6 18.09 -21.73 44.71
C CYS A 6 17.56 -20.41 44.16
N LEU A 7 16.42 -19.92 44.38
CA LEU A 7 15.46 -19.60 45.44
C LEU A 7 15.85 -18.39 46.34
N LEU A 8 14.93 -17.40 46.37
CA LEU A 8 14.51 -16.49 47.47
C LEU A 8 15.39 -15.23 47.70
N ALA A 9 14.89 -14.05 48.07
CA ALA A 9 13.60 -13.64 48.63
C ALA A 9 13.44 -12.12 48.59
N ALA A 10 12.21 -11.70 48.70
CA ALA A 10 11.52 -10.52 49.01
C ALA A 10 12.13 -9.52 50.05
N GLY A 11 11.74 -8.25 49.94
CA GLY A 11 11.89 -7.23 50.96
C GLY A 11 11.02 -6.00 50.67
N LEU A 12 9.77 -6.04 51.13
CA LEU A 12 8.92 -4.86 51.30
C LEU A 12 9.43 -4.05 52.52
N LEU A 13 9.36 -2.71 52.45
CA LEU A 13 9.10 -1.83 53.60
C LEU A 13 8.62 -0.46 53.13
N LEU A 14 7.34 -0.20 53.38
CA LEU A 14 6.76 1.14 53.63
C LEU A 14 6.98 1.50 55.07
N PRO A 15 6.97 2.79 55.45
CA PRO A 15 5.98 3.18 56.47
C PRO A 15 5.15 4.43 56.13
N ALA A 16 4.00 4.41 56.76
CA ALA A 16 2.93 5.38 56.71
C ALA A 16 3.07 6.50 57.74
N ALA A 17 2.48 7.63 57.40
CA ALA A 17 1.64 8.57 58.17
C ALA A 17 2.01 9.01 59.57
N ALA A 18 1.89 10.32 59.80
CA ALA A 18 1.12 10.88 60.91
C ALA A 18 0.67 12.32 60.63
N CYS A 19 -0.61 12.53 60.91
CA CYS A 19 -1.33 13.81 60.93
C CYS A 19 -1.13 14.58 62.26
N GLY A 20 -1.43 15.90 62.18
CA GLY A 20 -2.08 16.57 63.24
C GLY A 20 -1.70 18.06 63.43
N PRO A 21 -2.64 18.88 63.89
CA PRO A 21 -2.83 20.25 63.41
C PRO A 21 -2.45 21.33 64.44
N ALA A 22 -2.49 22.60 64.00
CA ALA A 22 -3.09 23.74 64.73
C ALA A 22 -2.57 25.09 64.26
N GLU A 23 -3.49 25.88 63.81
CA GLU A 23 -3.89 27.26 64.17
C GLU A 23 -2.83 28.37 64.33
N GLY A 24 -3.09 29.45 63.60
CA GLY A 24 -3.15 30.78 64.19
C GLY A 24 -2.38 31.88 63.47
N GLU A 25 -3.15 32.82 62.94
CA GLU A 25 -3.03 34.28 62.92
C GLU A 25 -2.42 35.05 61.77
N THR A 26 -3.35 35.75 61.16
CA THR A 26 -3.46 37.15 60.61
C THR A 26 -2.27 37.86 59.98
N GLY A 27 -2.32 38.13 58.73
CA GLY A 27 -2.35 39.30 57.86
C GLY A 27 -1.27 40.38 57.96
N PRO A 28 -1.20 41.38 57.03
CA PRO A 28 -1.51 41.33 55.58
C PRO A 28 -0.30 41.83 54.75
N GLY A 29 -0.27 41.50 53.48
CA GLY A 29 0.69 42.11 52.54
C GLY A 29 0.80 41.36 51.23
N ARG A 30 0.01 41.79 50.26
CA ARG A 30 0.07 41.30 48.90
C ARG A 30 1.25 41.98 48.15
N PRO A 31 2.12 41.21 47.50
CA PRO A 31 2.68 41.61 46.22
C PRO A 31 2.23 40.66 45.12
N THR A 32 1.82 41.24 44.04
CA THR A 32 1.51 40.69 42.70
C THR A 32 2.54 39.65 42.27
N ALA A 33 2.10 38.41 42.13
CA ALA A 33 2.89 37.36 41.50
C ALA A 33 2.94 37.62 39.99
N ALA A 34 4.14 37.85 39.47
CA ALA A 34 4.45 37.82 38.06
C ALA A 34 4.09 36.42 37.50
N ALA A 35 3.39 36.41 36.37
CA ALA A 35 3.07 35.20 35.65
C ALA A 35 4.39 34.46 35.28
N ALA A 36 4.57 33.28 35.87
CA ALA A 36 5.62 32.37 35.44
C ALA A 36 5.26 31.87 34.02
N THR A 37 5.99 32.36 33.06
CA THR A 37 6.05 31.76 31.70
C THR A 37 6.48 30.31 31.90
N GLN A 38 5.60 29.36 31.64
CA GLN A 38 5.96 27.97 31.49
C GLN A 38 6.88 27.87 30.26
N SER A 39 8.17 27.77 30.48
CA SER A 39 9.12 27.33 29.45
C SER A 39 8.77 25.89 29.08
N GLY A 40 8.36 25.67 27.84
CA GLY A 40 8.23 24.32 27.28
C GLY A 40 9.53 23.53 27.45
N PRO A 41 9.47 22.21 27.31
CA PRO A 41 10.66 21.38 27.42
C PRO A 41 11.77 21.94 26.50
N PRO A 42 13.05 21.87 26.92
CA PRO A 42 14.19 22.36 26.12
C PRO A 42 14.12 21.73 24.73
N ALA A 43 14.24 22.54 23.69
CA ALA A 43 14.35 22.03 22.31
C ALA A 43 15.51 21.03 22.25
N GLU A 44 15.25 19.83 21.71
CA GLU A 44 16.32 18.87 21.44
C GLU A 44 17.42 19.54 20.62
N PRO A 45 18.71 19.28 20.94
CA PRO A 45 19.81 19.83 20.15
C PRO A 45 19.67 19.40 18.70
N PRO A 46 19.98 20.30 17.72
CA PRO A 46 19.86 19.98 16.31
C PRO A 46 20.70 18.74 15.98
N LYS A 47 20.07 17.74 15.37
CA LYS A 47 20.77 16.52 14.89
C LYS A 47 21.86 16.92 13.90
N PRO A 48 23.07 16.29 13.93
CA PRO A 48 24.12 16.58 12.97
C PRO A 48 23.67 16.24 11.55
N ASP A 49 24.16 16.99 10.56
CA ASP A 49 23.89 16.74 9.16
C ASP A 49 24.44 15.37 8.73
N GLN A 50 23.57 14.55 8.14
CA GLN A 50 23.88 13.19 7.71
C GLN A 50 23.69 13.02 6.21
N THR A 51 24.47 12.13 5.60
CA THR A 51 24.36 11.76 4.19
C THR A 51 23.85 10.33 4.07
N LEU A 52 22.84 10.13 3.24
CA LEU A 52 22.29 8.84 2.86
C LEU A 52 22.62 8.57 1.39
N THR A 53 23.15 7.38 1.06
CA THR A 53 23.34 6.97 -0.33
C THR A 53 22.21 6.02 -0.73
N LEU A 54 21.57 6.29 -1.86
CA LEU A 54 20.47 5.48 -2.41
C LEU A 54 20.83 4.92 -3.78
N PRO A 55 20.37 3.71 -4.13
CA PRO A 55 20.53 3.16 -5.46
C PRO A 55 19.67 3.92 -6.47
N PHE A 56 20.16 3.99 -7.71
CA PHE A 56 19.55 4.74 -8.80
C PHE A 56 19.78 4.02 -10.14
N ALA A 57 18.76 3.87 -10.96
CA ALA A 57 18.88 3.24 -12.26
C ALA A 57 19.51 4.18 -13.29
N LYS A 58 20.76 3.91 -13.68
CA LYS A 58 21.62 4.78 -14.53
C LYS A 58 21.04 5.16 -15.89
N ARG A 59 20.13 4.34 -16.44
CA ARG A 59 19.59 4.52 -17.80
C ARG A 59 18.14 4.95 -17.80
N ASP A 60 17.68 5.51 -16.68
CA ASP A 60 16.30 5.92 -16.50
C ASP A 60 16.20 7.35 -15.97
N ALA A 61 15.05 7.98 -16.13
CA ALA A 61 14.82 9.38 -15.76
C ALA A 61 14.53 9.56 -14.26
N LEU A 62 14.68 10.80 -13.77
CA LEU A 62 14.17 11.28 -12.48
C LEU A 62 12.95 12.20 -12.64
N GLY A 63 12.43 12.38 -13.85
CA GLY A 63 11.18 13.11 -14.09
C GLY A 63 9.98 12.22 -13.82
N PRO A 64 8.90 12.73 -13.19
CA PRO A 64 7.80 11.90 -12.71
C PRO A 64 6.96 11.28 -13.83
N TYR A 65 7.03 11.83 -15.03
CA TYR A 65 6.29 11.33 -16.20
C TYR A 65 7.19 10.65 -17.23
N ALA A 66 8.48 10.48 -16.92
CA ALA A 66 9.48 9.84 -17.77
C ALA A 66 10.18 8.66 -17.11
N ALA A 67 10.22 8.60 -15.77
CA ALA A 67 10.77 7.46 -15.04
C ALA A 67 10.00 6.18 -15.38
N ALA A 68 10.73 5.12 -15.72
CA ALA A 68 10.15 3.85 -16.15
C ALA A 68 10.46 2.70 -15.19
N THR A 69 11.57 2.79 -14.44
CA THR A 69 11.94 1.76 -13.46
C THR A 69 11.30 2.05 -12.11
N GLN A 70 10.88 1.00 -11.41
CA GLN A 70 10.37 1.13 -10.04
C GLN A 70 11.40 1.83 -9.14
N LEU A 71 12.68 1.50 -9.30
CA LEU A 71 13.76 2.08 -8.51
C LEU A 71 13.81 3.61 -8.57
N ASN A 72 13.72 4.20 -9.78
CA ASN A 72 13.73 5.67 -9.91
C ASN A 72 12.37 6.28 -9.52
N MET A 73 11.26 5.56 -9.75
CA MET A 73 9.94 6.00 -9.29
C MET A 73 9.86 6.07 -7.77
N ASP A 74 10.49 5.15 -7.05
CA ASP A 74 10.53 5.16 -5.59
C ASP A 74 11.27 6.38 -5.01
N LEU A 75 12.14 7.03 -5.80
CA LEU A 75 12.84 8.26 -5.42
C LEU A 75 12.02 9.54 -5.65
N LEU A 76 10.96 9.48 -6.48
CA LEU A 76 10.20 10.67 -6.87
C LEU A 76 9.55 11.41 -5.69
N PRO A 77 9.02 10.75 -4.64
CA PRO A 77 8.46 11.46 -3.48
C PRO A 77 9.46 12.35 -2.73
N LEU A 78 10.76 12.10 -2.86
CA LEU A 78 11.80 12.99 -2.33
C LEU A 78 11.82 14.35 -3.04
N LEU A 79 11.47 14.36 -4.33
CA LEU A 79 11.55 15.52 -5.23
C LEU A 79 10.19 16.19 -5.49
N TYR A 80 9.12 15.41 -5.51
CA TYR A 80 7.80 15.87 -5.96
C TYR A 80 6.71 15.49 -4.97
N GLU A 81 5.69 16.34 -4.88
CA GLU A 81 4.49 16.08 -4.10
C GLU A 81 3.25 16.15 -4.99
N GLY A 82 2.19 15.46 -4.57
CA GLY A 82 0.86 15.56 -5.14
C GLY A 82 -0.05 16.52 -4.37
N LEU A 83 -1.31 16.60 -4.76
CA LEU A 83 -2.31 17.36 -4.00
C LEU A 83 -2.58 16.73 -2.64
N PHE A 84 -2.62 15.40 -2.62
CA PHE A 84 -2.83 14.57 -1.43
C PHE A 84 -1.82 13.43 -1.38
N THR A 85 -1.62 12.88 -0.20
CA THR A 85 -0.99 11.57 0.06
C THR A 85 -1.96 10.71 0.86
N THR A 86 -1.63 9.45 1.15
CA THR A 86 -2.44 8.58 2.02
C THR A 86 -1.70 8.26 3.30
N ASP A 87 -2.43 8.21 4.43
CA ASP A 87 -1.89 7.74 5.70
C ASP A 87 -1.94 6.20 5.82
N ASP A 88 -1.56 5.66 6.98
CA ASP A 88 -1.53 4.22 7.26
C ASP A 88 -2.92 3.57 7.30
N THR A 89 -3.99 4.37 7.26
CA THR A 89 -5.38 3.94 7.16
C THR A 89 -5.97 4.18 5.77
N PHE A 90 -5.13 4.52 4.80
CA PHE A 90 -5.50 4.84 3.41
C PHE A 90 -6.41 6.08 3.27
N ARG A 91 -6.48 6.93 4.29
CA ARG A 91 -7.18 8.21 4.22
C ARG A 91 -6.30 9.24 3.54
N ALA A 92 -6.91 10.00 2.63
CA ALA A 92 -6.21 11.09 1.95
C ALA A 92 -5.85 12.21 2.95
N GLN A 93 -4.59 12.60 2.94
CA GLN A 93 -4.03 13.70 3.73
C GLN A 93 -3.61 14.84 2.80
N PRO A 94 -3.99 16.08 3.08
CA PRO A 94 -3.69 17.21 2.20
C PRO A 94 -2.19 17.59 2.25
N VAL A 95 -1.59 17.78 1.07
CA VAL A 95 -0.19 18.18 0.87
C VAL A 95 -0.12 19.53 0.16
N LEU A 96 -0.23 19.58 -1.19
CA LEU A 96 -0.36 20.83 -1.95
C LEU A 96 -1.79 21.36 -1.94
N ALA A 97 -2.78 20.50 -1.69
CA ALA A 97 -4.12 20.94 -1.37
C ALA A 97 -4.21 21.41 0.09
N GLU A 98 -5.10 22.35 0.36
CA GLU A 98 -5.55 22.68 1.71
C GLU A 98 -6.72 21.79 2.12
N LYS A 99 -7.71 21.65 1.23
CA LYS A 99 -8.91 20.85 1.44
C LYS A 99 -9.56 20.41 0.14
N ILE A 100 -10.42 19.41 0.23
CA ILE A 100 -11.33 18.98 -0.83
C ILE A 100 -12.76 18.96 -0.28
N ALA A 101 -13.72 19.42 -1.08
CA ALA A 101 -15.13 19.47 -0.72
C ALA A 101 -16.00 18.80 -1.79
N LYS A 102 -16.85 17.87 -1.35
CA LYS A 102 -17.87 17.24 -2.20
C LYS A 102 -18.97 18.24 -2.52
N GLN A 103 -19.23 18.47 -3.80
CA GLN A 103 -20.32 19.33 -4.27
C GLN A 103 -21.56 18.49 -4.63
N THR A 104 -21.32 17.39 -5.34
CA THR A 104 -22.34 16.38 -5.69
C THR A 104 -21.70 14.99 -5.61
N ALA A 105 -22.42 13.94 -5.94
CA ALA A 105 -21.88 12.59 -6.01
C ALA A 105 -20.71 12.44 -7.00
N THR A 106 -20.63 13.30 -8.02
CA THR A 106 -19.61 13.26 -9.08
C THR A 106 -18.85 14.57 -9.25
N GLN A 107 -19.06 15.57 -8.39
CA GLN A 107 -18.37 16.86 -8.46
C GLN A 107 -17.71 17.19 -7.15
N TRP A 108 -16.44 17.61 -7.23
CA TRP A 108 -15.61 17.95 -6.10
C TRP A 108 -14.87 19.25 -6.38
N ALA A 109 -14.53 19.99 -5.33
CA ALA A 109 -13.74 21.22 -5.42
C ALA A 109 -12.54 21.12 -4.49
N VAL A 110 -11.34 21.39 -5.01
CA VAL A 110 -10.08 21.41 -4.26
C VAL A 110 -9.60 22.85 -4.11
N THR A 111 -9.28 23.22 -2.88
CA THR A 111 -8.59 24.50 -2.56
C THR A 111 -7.09 24.20 -2.49
N LEU A 112 -6.27 24.98 -3.21
CA LEU A 112 -4.82 24.87 -3.12
C LEU A 112 -4.30 25.57 -1.86
N ARG A 113 -3.28 24.97 -1.24
CA ARG A 113 -2.57 25.54 -0.10
C ARG A 113 -1.73 26.73 -0.56
N GLN A 114 -1.92 27.87 0.08
CA GLN A 114 -1.16 29.08 -0.23
C GLN A 114 0.29 28.96 0.26
N GLY A 115 1.20 29.69 -0.41
CA GLY A 115 2.61 29.79 -0.02
C GLY A 115 3.48 28.58 -0.34
N ARG A 116 2.94 27.55 -1.04
CA ARG A 116 3.76 26.46 -1.57
C ARG A 116 4.54 26.91 -2.78
N VAL A 117 5.82 26.55 -2.83
CA VAL A 117 6.73 26.93 -3.91
C VAL A 117 7.50 25.73 -4.45
N PHE A 118 7.85 25.76 -5.71
CA PHE A 118 8.78 24.82 -6.33
C PHE A 118 10.24 25.08 -5.88
N HIS A 119 11.14 24.14 -6.15
CA HIS A 119 12.58 24.23 -5.85
C HIS A 119 13.28 25.44 -6.51
N ASN A 120 12.69 26.07 -7.50
CA ASN A 120 13.16 27.32 -8.11
C ASN A 120 12.57 28.59 -7.48
N GLY A 121 11.69 28.46 -6.49
CA GLY A 121 11.02 29.56 -5.79
C GLY A 121 9.73 30.05 -6.45
N ALA A 122 9.34 29.55 -7.62
CA ALA A 122 8.05 29.88 -8.24
C ALA A 122 6.89 29.31 -7.41
N ALA A 123 5.82 30.09 -7.26
CA ALA A 123 4.62 29.62 -6.55
C ALA A 123 3.92 28.48 -7.31
N VAL A 124 3.35 27.54 -6.56
CA VAL A 124 2.48 26.50 -7.13
C VAL A 124 1.12 27.11 -7.42
N THR A 125 0.64 26.90 -8.64
CA THR A 125 -0.63 27.45 -9.14
C THR A 125 -1.58 26.36 -9.66
N ALA A 126 -2.83 26.72 -9.90
CA ALA A 126 -3.81 25.84 -10.53
C ALA A 126 -3.37 25.40 -11.94
N ALA A 127 -2.68 26.28 -12.68
CA ALA A 127 -2.15 25.95 -14.01
C ALA A 127 -1.12 24.81 -13.96
N ASP A 128 -0.27 24.76 -12.94
CA ASP A 128 0.71 23.68 -12.73
C ASP A 128 0.02 22.36 -12.45
N VAL A 129 -1.03 22.37 -11.62
CA VAL A 129 -1.82 21.17 -11.31
C VAL A 129 -2.55 20.66 -12.55
N LEU A 130 -3.17 21.54 -13.33
CA LEU A 130 -3.87 21.15 -14.57
C LEU A 130 -2.90 20.58 -15.62
N TYR A 131 -1.73 21.19 -15.75
CA TYR A 131 -0.67 20.68 -16.63
C TYR A 131 -0.24 19.27 -16.19
N SER A 132 0.04 19.09 -14.91
CA SER A 132 0.47 17.82 -14.32
C SER A 132 -0.61 16.74 -14.42
N PHE A 133 -1.87 17.10 -14.16
CA PHE A 133 -3.01 16.19 -14.35
C PHE A 133 -3.11 15.68 -15.79
N ASN A 134 -2.98 16.56 -16.78
CA ASN A 134 -3.02 16.17 -18.19
C ASN A 134 -1.88 15.22 -18.56
N LYS A 135 -0.68 15.38 -17.97
CA LYS A 135 0.44 14.44 -18.15
C LYS A 135 0.18 13.11 -17.45
N ALA A 136 -0.24 13.16 -16.18
CA ALA A 136 -0.54 11.98 -15.36
C ALA A 136 -1.64 11.10 -15.98
N LYS A 137 -2.67 11.70 -16.56
CA LYS A 137 -3.80 10.98 -17.15
C LYS A 137 -3.42 10.04 -18.30
N TYR A 138 -2.32 10.34 -19.00
CA TYR A 138 -1.81 9.51 -20.10
C TYR A 138 -0.52 8.76 -19.76
N ASN A 139 -0.05 8.87 -18.53
CA ASN A 139 1.14 8.17 -18.06
C ASN A 139 0.76 6.78 -17.52
N ALA A 140 1.51 5.75 -17.87
CA ALA A 140 1.21 4.36 -17.51
C ALA A 140 1.10 4.13 -15.98
N HIS A 141 1.83 4.91 -15.15
CA HIS A 141 1.82 4.75 -13.70
C HIS A 141 0.64 5.43 -13.01
N TYR A 142 0.11 6.50 -13.61
CA TYR A 142 -0.93 7.32 -12.99
C TYR A 142 -2.30 7.18 -13.66
N ALA A 143 -2.36 6.76 -14.93
CA ALA A 143 -3.58 6.72 -15.73
C ALA A 143 -4.71 5.93 -15.07
N ALA A 144 -4.43 4.76 -14.52
CA ALA A 144 -5.44 3.88 -13.93
C ALA A 144 -6.18 4.56 -12.76
N ARG A 145 -5.45 5.25 -11.85
CA ARG A 145 -6.06 5.94 -10.70
C ARG A 145 -6.85 7.19 -11.08
N LEU A 146 -6.54 7.77 -12.25
CA LEU A 146 -7.20 8.97 -12.78
C LEU A 146 -8.31 8.65 -13.79
N GLU A 147 -8.53 7.37 -14.13
CA GLU A 147 -9.47 6.96 -15.15
C GLU A 147 -10.89 7.45 -14.88
N ASN A 148 -11.33 7.46 -13.62
CA ASN A 148 -12.66 7.94 -13.22
C ASN A 148 -12.81 9.47 -13.30
N ILE A 149 -11.70 10.24 -13.37
CA ILE A 149 -11.77 11.69 -13.51
C ILE A 149 -11.98 12.05 -14.98
N SER A 150 -13.18 12.53 -15.31
CA SER A 150 -13.51 12.95 -16.67
C SER A 150 -12.91 14.31 -16.99
N ARG A 151 -12.91 15.24 -16.03
CA ARG A 151 -12.46 16.63 -16.21
C ARG A 151 -11.91 17.21 -14.91
N MET A 152 -10.85 18.02 -15.05
CA MET A 152 -10.36 18.94 -14.02
C MET A 152 -10.21 20.33 -14.65
N ARG A 153 -10.65 21.38 -13.97
CA ARG A 153 -10.53 22.77 -14.44
C ARG A 153 -10.43 23.73 -13.27
N GLU A 154 -9.85 24.90 -13.52
CA GLU A 154 -9.93 26.02 -12.59
C GLU A 154 -11.25 26.77 -12.80
N LYS A 155 -11.89 27.12 -11.70
CA LYS A 155 -13.06 27.98 -11.66
C LYS A 155 -13.14 28.68 -10.31
N ASP A 156 -13.29 29.99 -10.31
CA ASP A 156 -13.43 30.83 -9.12
C ASP A 156 -12.32 30.59 -8.06
N GLY A 157 -11.07 30.36 -8.51
CA GLY A 157 -9.92 30.08 -7.65
C GLY A 157 -9.87 28.66 -7.05
N LEU A 158 -10.76 27.77 -7.48
CA LEU A 158 -10.83 26.38 -7.07
C LEU A 158 -10.50 25.44 -8.24
N LEU A 159 -9.98 24.26 -7.94
CA LEU A 159 -9.89 23.16 -8.91
C LEU A 159 -11.17 22.33 -8.83
N GLU A 160 -12.05 22.50 -9.81
CA GLU A 160 -13.24 21.66 -9.98
C GLU A 160 -12.87 20.33 -10.63
N ILE A 161 -13.30 19.22 -10.01
CA ILE A 161 -13.10 17.86 -10.49
C ILE A 161 -14.47 17.26 -10.80
N THR A 162 -14.62 16.70 -12.01
CA THR A 162 -15.82 15.97 -12.42
C THR A 162 -15.45 14.50 -12.63
N LEU A 163 -16.19 13.60 -12.00
CA LEU A 163 -16.02 12.15 -12.11
C LEU A 163 -17.00 11.56 -13.13
N LYS A 164 -16.65 10.44 -13.76
CA LYS A 164 -17.55 9.62 -14.59
C LYS A 164 -18.58 8.89 -13.73
N LYS A 165 -18.17 8.42 -12.54
CA LYS A 165 -18.98 7.72 -11.54
C LYS A 165 -18.64 8.26 -10.16
N ALA A 166 -19.61 8.20 -9.24
CA ALA A 166 -19.37 8.58 -7.85
C ALA A 166 -18.17 7.85 -7.25
N ASN A 167 -17.34 8.56 -6.49
CA ASN A 167 -16.24 8.00 -5.74
C ASN A 167 -15.92 8.88 -4.52
N GLU A 168 -16.30 8.42 -3.33
CA GLU A 168 -16.09 9.10 -2.05
C GLU A 168 -14.59 9.19 -1.68
N PHE A 169 -13.76 8.33 -2.26
CA PHE A 169 -12.34 8.19 -1.95
C PHE A 169 -11.42 8.86 -2.97
N VAL A 170 -11.95 9.64 -3.90
CA VAL A 170 -11.21 10.23 -5.04
C VAL A 170 -9.99 11.05 -4.62
N ALA A 171 -10.00 11.65 -3.43
CA ALA A 171 -8.88 12.45 -2.94
C ALA A 171 -7.56 11.65 -2.88
N ALA A 172 -7.62 10.34 -2.58
CA ALA A 172 -6.45 9.47 -2.56
C ALA A 172 -5.80 9.29 -3.95
N CYS A 173 -6.58 9.47 -5.04
CA CYS A 173 -6.09 9.38 -6.41
C CYS A 173 -5.38 10.66 -6.89
N LEU A 174 -5.42 11.75 -6.10
CA LEU A 174 -4.81 13.04 -6.44
C LEU A 174 -3.37 13.15 -5.90
N ASP A 175 -2.67 12.02 -5.85
CA ASP A 175 -1.29 11.86 -5.41
C ASP A 175 -0.26 12.02 -6.55
N PHE A 176 -0.69 12.30 -7.76
CA PHE A 176 0.20 12.49 -8.90
C PHE A 176 1.12 13.70 -8.70
N PRO A 177 2.42 13.58 -9.06
CA PRO A 177 3.41 14.64 -8.88
C PRO A 177 3.04 15.93 -9.60
N VAL A 178 3.09 17.06 -8.90
CA VAL A 178 2.87 18.38 -9.51
C VAL A 178 4.22 18.96 -9.95
N VAL A 179 4.28 19.38 -11.23
CA VAL A 179 5.44 20.00 -11.87
C VAL A 179 5.06 21.36 -12.45
N PRO A 180 6.01 22.30 -12.64
CA PRO A 180 5.73 23.60 -13.26
C PRO A 180 5.13 23.43 -14.65
N ALA A 181 4.11 24.22 -14.97
CA ALA A 181 3.47 24.23 -16.28
C ALA A 181 4.49 24.52 -17.39
N GLY A 182 4.47 23.72 -18.46
CA GLY A 182 5.41 23.84 -19.58
C GLY A 182 6.83 23.37 -19.27
N SER A 183 7.07 22.70 -18.13
CA SER A 183 8.38 22.12 -17.83
C SER A 183 8.71 20.95 -18.77
N ALA A 184 10.02 20.81 -19.10
CA ALA A 184 10.54 19.73 -19.94
C ALA A 184 10.99 18.51 -19.13
N GLU A 185 10.49 18.32 -17.93
CA GLU A 185 10.93 17.27 -16.99
C GLU A 185 10.62 15.85 -17.50
N GLU A 186 9.65 15.73 -18.37
CA GLU A 186 9.28 14.47 -19.02
C GLU A 186 10.30 13.96 -20.05
N GLY A 187 11.11 14.83 -20.64
CA GLY A 187 12.09 14.49 -21.68
C GLY A 187 13.54 14.35 -21.17
N ALA A 188 13.77 14.60 -19.88
CA ALA A 188 15.12 14.56 -19.31
C ALA A 188 15.56 13.11 -19.05
N LEU A 189 16.12 12.46 -20.07
CA LEU A 189 16.85 11.21 -19.85
C LEU A 189 18.24 11.51 -19.29
N PRO A 190 18.64 10.93 -18.17
CA PRO A 190 19.98 11.04 -17.68
C PRO A 190 20.95 10.37 -18.67
N GLN A 191 21.98 11.09 -19.10
CA GLN A 191 23.08 10.50 -19.84
C GLN A 191 24.22 10.21 -18.88
N ALA A 192 24.61 8.95 -18.77
CA ALA A 192 25.76 8.56 -17.96
C ALA A 192 27.06 9.10 -18.56
N VAL A 193 27.73 9.98 -17.84
CA VAL A 193 29.09 10.42 -18.15
C VAL A 193 30.01 9.77 -17.11
N ASN A 194 31.01 9.02 -17.56
CA ASN A 194 32.03 8.36 -16.72
C ASN A 194 31.47 7.39 -15.64
N GLY A 195 30.38 6.68 -15.93
CA GLY A 195 29.86 5.61 -15.07
C GLY A 195 29.05 6.05 -13.85
N TYR A 196 29.20 7.29 -13.38
CA TYR A 196 28.55 7.79 -12.14
C TYR A 196 27.84 9.14 -12.30
N VAL A 197 28.06 9.85 -13.39
CA VAL A 197 27.49 11.17 -13.63
C VAL A 197 26.49 11.08 -14.76
N PHE A 198 25.30 11.60 -14.56
CA PHE A 198 24.30 11.76 -15.61
C PHE A 198 24.09 13.25 -15.91
N THR A 199 23.88 13.57 -17.18
CA THR A 199 23.41 14.90 -17.58
C THR A 199 21.91 14.84 -17.73
N LEU A 200 21.23 15.80 -17.11
CA LEU A 200 19.80 16.01 -17.30
C LEU A 200 19.59 17.11 -18.33
N ALA A 201 18.67 16.93 -19.25
CA ALA A 201 18.25 17.99 -20.18
C ALA A 201 17.62 19.18 -19.44
N SER A 202 17.00 18.92 -18.27
CA SER A 202 16.51 19.93 -17.34
C SER A 202 16.71 19.50 -15.90
N THR A 203 16.86 20.46 -14.98
CA THR A 203 16.89 20.15 -13.54
C THR A 203 15.46 19.94 -13.04
N PRO A 204 15.15 18.81 -12.37
CA PRO A 204 13.87 18.58 -11.71
C PRO A 204 13.47 19.73 -10.78
N LYS A 205 12.23 20.22 -10.91
CA LYS A 205 11.69 21.37 -10.17
C LYS A 205 10.41 20.96 -9.45
N GLY A 206 10.52 20.04 -8.51
CA GLY A 206 9.40 19.64 -7.68
C GLY A 206 9.17 20.55 -6.49
N THR A 207 8.32 20.12 -5.58
CA THR A 207 7.98 20.76 -4.31
C THR A 207 8.40 19.91 -3.10
N GLY A 208 9.01 18.74 -3.36
CA GLY A 208 9.39 17.78 -2.34
C GLY A 208 10.45 18.29 -1.38
N ARG A 209 10.70 17.51 -0.34
CA ARG A 209 11.62 17.86 0.75
C ARG A 209 13.06 18.09 0.29
N TYR A 210 13.47 17.47 -0.83
CA TYR A 210 14.83 17.58 -1.37
C TYR A 210 14.80 18.13 -2.79
N ALA A 211 15.79 18.99 -3.07
CA ALA A 211 16.02 19.53 -4.40
C ALA A 211 17.28 18.93 -5.03
N LEU A 212 17.24 18.63 -6.32
CA LEU A 212 18.41 18.17 -7.07
C LEU A 212 19.43 19.30 -7.18
N LYS A 213 20.66 19.01 -6.82
CA LYS A 213 21.83 19.90 -6.90
C LYS A 213 22.96 19.22 -7.66
N LYS A 214 23.93 20.03 -8.11
CA LYS A 214 25.14 19.55 -8.77
C LYS A 214 26.36 20.20 -8.13
N LYS A 215 27.37 19.40 -7.78
CA LYS A 215 28.65 19.85 -7.28
C LYS A 215 29.75 19.02 -7.94
N ASP A 216 30.78 19.67 -8.49
CA ASP A 216 31.91 19.02 -9.15
C ASP A 216 31.51 17.97 -10.20
N GLY A 217 30.43 18.25 -10.94
CA GLY A 217 29.90 17.35 -11.95
C GLY A 217 28.95 16.27 -11.42
N VAL A 218 28.88 16.03 -10.11
CA VAL A 218 28.07 14.99 -9.47
C VAL A 218 26.70 15.54 -9.01
N PHE A 219 25.64 14.83 -9.31
CA PHE A 219 24.29 15.16 -8.83
C PHE A 219 24.02 14.49 -7.47
N TYR A 220 23.32 15.24 -6.61
CA TYR A 220 22.86 14.79 -5.30
C TYR A 220 21.56 15.53 -4.93
N LEU A 221 20.82 15.02 -3.96
CA LEU A 221 19.66 15.72 -3.40
C LEU A 221 20.09 16.45 -2.13
N ALA A 222 19.72 17.71 -2.01
CA ALA A 222 19.93 18.51 -0.80
C ALA A 222 18.56 18.89 -0.22
N TYR A 223 18.44 18.87 1.11
CA TYR A 223 17.28 19.36 1.80
C TYR A 223 16.93 20.80 1.38
N ASP A 224 15.69 21.04 1.00
CA ASP A 224 15.18 22.39 0.68
C ASP A 224 14.62 23.06 1.93
N LYS A 225 15.28 24.12 2.39
CA LYS A 225 14.88 24.89 3.58
C LYS A 225 13.48 25.53 3.47
N ARG A 226 12.92 25.61 2.26
CA ARG A 226 11.56 26.14 2.01
C ARG A 226 10.47 25.12 2.22
N HIS A 227 10.84 23.82 2.29
CA HIS A 227 9.88 22.76 2.57
C HIS A 227 9.35 22.87 4.01
N PRO A 228 8.01 22.83 4.24
CA PRO A 228 7.40 23.10 5.54
C PRO A 228 7.67 22.01 6.60
N GLY A 229 8.11 20.84 6.20
CA GLY A 229 8.30 19.68 7.09
C GLY A 229 9.54 19.71 7.98
N GLY A 230 10.20 20.86 8.13
CA GLY A 230 11.38 21.01 9.00
C GLY A 230 12.65 20.35 8.45
N LYS A 231 13.78 20.58 9.14
CA LYS A 231 15.08 20.04 8.75
C LYS A 231 15.22 18.59 9.21
N PRO A 232 15.45 17.61 8.29
CA PRO A 232 15.73 16.23 8.64
C PRO A 232 17.17 16.07 9.15
N ALA A 233 17.50 14.96 9.80
CA ALA A 233 18.89 14.59 10.10
C ALA A 233 19.65 14.25 8.80
N VAL A 234 19.01 13.51 7.88
CA VAL A 234 19.53 13.24 6.53
C VAL A 234 19.33 14.49 5.68
N THR A 235 20.34 15.34 5.57
CA THR A 235 20.27 16.60 4.79
C THR A 235 20.76 16.46 3.36
N THR A 236 21.49 15.36 3.07
CA THR A 236 22.05 15.08 1.76
C THR A 236 21.74 13.64 1.36
N ILE A 237 21.32 13.44 0.11
CA ILE A 237 21.13 12.11 -0.48
C ILE A 237 22.03 12.02 -1.71
N GLU A 238 22.95 11.07 -1.70
CA GLU A 238 23.81 10.73 -2.82
C GLU A 238 23.23 9.56 -3.62
N PHE A 239 23.62 9.45 -4.88
CA PHE A 239 23.15 8.38 -5.76
C PHE A 239 24.26 7.40 -6.09
N TYR A 240 23.97 6.11 -5.90
CA TYR A 240 24.78 5.02 -6.41
C TYR A 240 24.11 4.40 -7.64
N GLY A 241 24.77 4.52 -8.78
CA GLY A 241 24.20 4.03 -10.05
C GLY A 241 24.24 2.52 -10.19
N VAL A 242 23.07 1.88 -10.32
CA VAL A 242 22.94 0.44 -10.58
C VAL A 242 22.48 0.17 -12.01
N SER A 243 22.84 -1.00 -12.54
CA SER A 243 22.53 -1.39 -13.93
C SER A 243 21.32 -2.32 -14.04
N SER A 244 20.97 -3.01 -12.96
CA SER A 244 19.83 -3.94 -12.90
C SER A 244 19.31 -4.10 -11.48
N SER A 245 18.05 -4.48 -11.35
CA SER A 245 17.43 -4.79 -10.06
C SER A 245 18.07 -5.99 -9.35
N GLY A 246 18.57 -6.99 -10.08
CA GLY A 246 19.26 -8.14 -9.51
C GLY A 246 20.58 -7.80 -8.79
N ALA A 247 21.12 -6.58 -8.97
CA ALA A 247 22.31 -6.11 -8.27
C ALA A 247 22.01 -5.35 -6.97
N LEU A 248 20.71 -5.13 -6.64
CA LEU A 248 20.32 -4.28 -5.50
C LEU A 248 20.81 -4.82 -4.16
N LEU A 249 20.63 -6.11 -3.89
CA LEU A 249 21.02 -6.70 -2.61
C LEU A 249 22.54 -6.78 -2.48
N TYR A 250 23.22 -7.12 -3.55
CA TYR A 250 24.69 -7.18 -3.57
C TYR A 250 25.34 -5.81 -3.28
N GLY A 251 24.82 -4.73 -3.88
CA GLY A 251 25.32 -3.38 -3.64
C GLY A 251 25.14 -2.92 -2.18
N LEU A 252 24.06 -3.35 -1.53
CA LEU A 252 23.84 -3.08 -0.11
C LEU A 252 24.81 -3.87 0.79
N GLU A 253 25.07 -5.14 0.48
CA GLU A 253 26.04 -5.97 1.19
C GLU A 253 27.49 -5.43 1.07
N MET A 254 27.80 -4.77 -0.04
CA MET A 254 29.09 -4.09 -0.27
C MET A 254 29.14 -2.66 0.32
N ASP A 255 28.12 -2.24 1.08
CA ASP A 255 27.96 -0.87 1.66
C ASP A 255 28.04 0.27 0.62
N ASN A 256 27.68 -0.02 -0.64
CA ASN A 256 27.64 0.98 -1.71
C ASN A 256 26.49 1.97 -1.53
N TYR A 257 25.43 1.56 -0.83
CA TYR A 257 24.27 2.36 -0.41
C TYR A 257 23.65 1.75 0.85
N GLN A 258 22.79 2.51 1.53
CA GLN A 258 22.33 2.13 2.85
C GLN A 258 20.88 1.65 2.90
N PHE A 259 20.10 1.83 1.82
CA PHE A 259 18.71 1.42 1.74
C PHE A 259 18.37 0.97 0.33
N ALA A 260 17.55 -0.08 0.21
CA ALA A 260 16.97 -0.54 -1.04
C ALA A 260 15.56 -1.09 -0.81
N TYR A 261 14.72 -1.07 -1.83
CA TYR A 261 13.39 -1.63 -1.83
C TYR A 261 13.18 -2.51 -3.07
N ASP A 262 12.53 -3.66 -2.86
CA ASP A 262 12.04 -4.54 -3.92
C ASP A 262 10.57 -4.84 -3.67
N ASP A 263 9.72 -4.65 -4.67
CA ASP A 263 8.28 -4.95 -4.55
C ASP A 263 7.96 -6.45 -4.64
N LEU A 264 8.95 -7.30 -4.89
CA LEU A 264 8.86 -8.76 -5.01
C LEU A 264 7.83 -9.23 -6.08
N GLY A 265 7.58 -8.42 -7.09
CA GLY A 265 6.62 -8.71 -8.18
C GLY A 265 6.93 -9.98 -8.94
N GLY A 266 8.20 -10.36 -9.05
CA GLY A 266 8.67 -11.61 -9.66
C GLY A 266 8.43 -12.87 -8.83
N GLY A 267 8.04 -12.74 -7.56
CA GLY A 267 7.74 -13.85 -6.65
C GLY A 267 8.95 -14.57 -6.04
N GLY A 268 10.16 -14.03 -6.21
CA GLY A 268 11.38 -14.49 -5.55
C GLY A 268 11.68 -13.67 -4.30
N VAL A 269 12.13 -14.33 -3.23
CA VAL A 269 12.66 -13.67 -2.04
C VAL A 269 14.09 -14.16 -1.83
N GLU A 270 15.06 -13.27 -1.98
CA GLU A 270 16.46 -13.58 -1.69
C GLU A 270 16.72 -13.39 -0.19
N ARG A 271 17.57 -14.23 0.38
CA ARG A 271 18.04 -14.06 1.76
C ARG A 271 19.09 -12.97 1.79
N VAL A 272 18.93 -12.03 2.72
CA VAL A 272 19.88 -10.92 2.92
C VAL A 272 20.43 -10.97 4.34
N SER A 273 21.71 -10.59 4.48
CA SER A 273 22.39 -10.45 5.79
C SER A 273 22.06 -9.13 6.49
N ALA A 274 21.50 -8.17 5.77
CA ALA A 274 21.09 -6.86 6.26
C ALA A 274 19.74 -6.89 7.01
N SER A 275 19.35 -5.77 7.61
CA SER A 275 18.02 -5.61 8.22
C SER A 275 16.95 -5.58 7.13
N ALA A 276 16.00 -6.51 7.17
CA ALA A 276 14.89 -6.57 6.23
C ALA A 276 13.56 -6.27 6.93
N ALA A 277 12.76 -5.41 6.31
CA ALA A 277 11.42 -5.04 6.77
C ALA A 277 10.39 -5.30 5.69
N ARG A 278 9.16 -5.67 6.10
CA ARG A 278 8.02 -5.79 5.20
C ARG A 278 7.44 -4.42 4.93
N VAL A 279 7.18 -4.12 3.67
CA VAL A 279 6.47 -2.91 3.25
C VAL A 279 5.06 -3.35 2.81
N PRO A 280 4.01 -2.97 3.53
CA PRO A 280 2.64 -3.26 3.12
C PRO A 280 2.36 -2.66 1.74
N THR A 281 1.67 -3.43 0.88
CA THR A 281 1.29 -2.97 -0.45
C THR A 281 -0.21 -3.08 -0.67
N THR A 282 -0.71 -2.51 -1.76
CA THR A 282 -2.10 -2.66 -2.21
C THR A 282 -2.27 -3.83 -3.20
N ASN A 283 -1.29 -4.73 -3.29
CA ASN A 283 -1.33 -5.90 -4.18
C ASN A 283 -2.18 -7.02 -3.54
N LEU A 284 -3.45 -7.05 -3.88
CA LEU A 284 -4.43 -8.03 -3.41
C LEU A 284 -4.28 -9.35 -4.17
N LEU A 285 -4.02 -10.43 -3.44
CA LEU A 285 -4.12 -11.81 -3.91
C LEU A 285 -5.55 -12.31 -3.64
N TYR A 286 -6.21 -12.85 -4.66
CA TYR A 286 -7.59 -13.25 -4.56
C TYR A 286 -7.89 -14.54 -5.33
N LEU A 287 -8.90 -15.29 -4.87
CA LEU A 287 -9.45 -16.45 -5.55
C LEU A 287 -10.86 -16.11 -6.05
N THR A 288 -11.03 -16.03 -7.36
CA THR A 288 -12.34 -15.83 -7.98
C THR A 288 -13.05 -17.17 -8.15
N PHE A 289 -14.34 -17.19 -7.85
CA PHE A 289 -15.26 -18.30 -8.12
C PHE A 289 -16.04 -18.00 -9.41
N ASN A 290 -16.00 -18.92 -10.37
CA ASN A 290 -16.81 -18.76 -11.58
C ASN A 290 -18.28 -19.05 -11.27
N ARG A 291 -19.04 -17.99 -11.00
CA ARG A 291 -20.46 -18.09 -10.60
C ARG A 291 -21.35 -18.65 -11.71
N ASN A 292 -20.88 -18.69 -12.96
CA ASN A 292 -21.59 -19.32 -14.09
C ASN A 292 -21.41 -20.86 -14.09
N ARG A 293 -20.55 -21.40 -13.22
CA ARG A 293 -20.36 -22.83 -13.05
C ARG A 293 -21.30 -23.38 -11.99
N ALA A 294 -21.83 -24.56 -12.28
CA ALA A 294 -22.82 -25.20 -11.43
C ALA A 294 -22.34 -25.37 -9.98
N GLY A 295 -23.07 -24.82 -9.02
CA GLY A 295 -22.82 -24.80 -7.59
C GLY A 295 -22.03 -23.61 -7.10
N LEU A 296 -21.13 -23.01 -7.89
CA LEU A 296 -20.36 -21.86 -7.47
C LEU A 296 -21.18 -20.54 -7.47
N SER A 297 -22.40 -20.54 -8.01
CA SER A 297 -23.39 -19.48 -7.81
C SER A 297 -23.88 -19.40 -6.36
N ASP A 298 -23.87 -20.51 -5.61
CA ASP A 298 -24.30 -20.55 -4.20
C ASP A 298 -23.22 -19.97 -3.28
N ALA A 299 -23.56 -18.90 -2.56
CA ALA A 299 -22.66 -18.26 -1.60
C ALA A 299 -22.29 -19.18 -0.44
N LYS A 300 -23.18 -20.09 -0.02
CA LYS A 300 -22.91 -21.06 1.04
C LYS A 300 -21.79 -22.04 0.63
N LEU A 301 -21.81 -22.51 -0.62
CA LEU A 301 -20.73 -23.35 -1.12
C LEU A 301 -19.41 -22.59 -1.19
N ARG A 302 -19.40 -21.34 -1.69
CA ARG A 302 -18.17 -20.52 -1.72
C ARG A 302 -17.61 -20.29 -0.31
N THR A 303 -18.49 -20.03 0.67
CA THR A 303 -18.10 -19.87 2.08
C THR A 303 -17.52 -21.16 2.67
N ALA A 304 -18.14 -22.32 2.41
CA ALA A 304 -17.62 -23.61 2.86
C ALA A 304 -16.25 -23.93 2.25
N LEU A 305 -16.06 -23.64 0.95
CA LEU A 305 -14.76 -23.77 0.28
C LEU A 305 -13.71 -22.82 0.89
N ALA A 306 -14.08 -21.59 1.20
CA ALA A 306 -13.19 -20.61 1.82
C ALA A 306 -12.73 -21.03 3.22
N ALA A 307 -13.61 -21.65 4.03
CA ALA A 307 -13.29 -22.16 5.36
C ALA A 307 -12.31 -23.35 5.33
N CYS A 308 -12.14 -24.01 4.17
CA CYS A 308 -11.12 -25.05 3.98
C CYS A 308 -9.70 -24.50 3.77
N ILE A 309 -9.54 -23.16 3.59
CA ILE A 309 -8.27 -22.56 3.20
C ILE A 309 -7.66 -21.80 4.38
N ASP A 310 -6.58 -22.36 4.96
CA ASP A 310 -5.70 -21.65 5.88
C ASP A 310 -4.83 -20.68 5.09
N LYS A 311 -5.33 -19.43 4.94
CA LYS A 311 -4.68 -18.37 4.18
C LYS A 311 -3.29 -18.05 4.71
N ALA A 312 -3.14 -17.99 6.04
CA ALA A 312 -1.87 -17.61 6.67
C ALA A 312 -0.78 -18.67 6.38
N LYS A 313 -1.13 -19.96 6.52
CA LYS A 313 -0.23 -21.08 6.20
C LYS A 313 0.12 -21.08 4.70
N ALA A 314 -0.88 -20.99 3.82
CA ALA A 314 -0.66 -21.01 2.37
C ALA A 314 0.24 -19.85 1.88
N LEU A 315 0.05 -18.66 2.43
CA LEU A 315 0.87 -17.49 2.13
C LEU A 315 2.28 -17.60 2.71
N GLY A 316 2.41 -18.11 3.95
CA GLY A 316 3.72 -18.33 4.58
C GLY A 316 4.61 -19.27 3.76
N GLU A 317 4.03 -20.37 3.26
CA GLU A 317 4.71 -21.37 2.42
C GLU A 317 5.06 -20.82 1.01
N SER A 318 4.23 -19.92 0.47
CA SER A 318 4.35 -19.48 -0.93
C SER A 318 5.13 -18.17 -1.10
N TYR A 319 5.06 -17.26 -0.13
CA TYR A 319 5.64 -15.91 -0.20
C TYR A 319 6.74 -15.67 0.83
N ALA A 320 7.25 -16.71 1.49
CA ALA A 320 8.34 -16.62 2.47
C ALA A 320 8.11 -15.54 3.56
N GLY A 321 6.85 -15.31 3.94
CA GLY A 321 6.45 -14.30 4.92
C GLY A 321 6.23 -12.90 4.35
N TYR A 322 6.43 -12.66 3.04
CA TYR A 322 6.15 -11.37 2.40
C TYR A 322 4.74 -11.30 1.79
N ALA A 323 3.77 -11.85 2.51
CA ALA A 323 2.35 -11.65 2.29
C ALA A 323 1.62 -11.72 3.63
N GLN A 324 0.55 -10.95 3.77
CA GLN A 324 -0.30 -10.91 4.95
C GLN A 324 -1.70 -11.41 4.58
N ALA A 325 -2.25 -12.35 5.34
CA ALA A 325 -3.61 -12.85 5.12
C ALA A 325 -4.65 -11.71 5.22
N ALA A 326 -5.66 -11.75 4.36
CA ALA A 326 -6.73 -10.77 4.32
C ALA A 326 -8.08 -11.40 4.68
N ASP A 327 -8.83 -10.74 5.57
CA ASP A 327 -10.19 -11.11 5.95
C ASP A 327 -11.24 -10.19 5.29
N THR A 328 -10.79 -9.10 4.71
CA THR A 328 -11.61 -8.14 3.97
C THR A 328 -11.02 -7.91 2.58
N PRO A 329 -11.81 -7.40 1.61
CA PRO A 329 -11.28 -7.08 0.29
C PRO A 329 -10.38 -5.83 0.27
N PHE A 330 -10.25 -5.12 1.40
CA PHE A 330 -9.40 -3.94 1.55
C PHE A 330 -8.13 -4.23 2.32
N PRO A 331 -7.06 -3.44 2.13
CA PRO A 331 -5.85 -3.56 2.93
C PRO A 331 -6.14 -3.45 4.44
N PRO A 332 -5.29 -4.03 5.29
CA PRO A 332 -5.43 -3.90 6.74
C PRO A 332 -5.53 -2.44 7.17
N LYS A 333 -6.41 -2.16 8.15
CA LYS A 333 -6.69 -0.82 8.69
C LYS A 333 -7.40 0.15 7.72
N TRP A 334 -7.77 -0.26 6.51
CA TRP A 334 -8.42 0.62 5.55
C TRP A 334 -9.64 1.31 6.16
N TYR A 335 -9.62 2.64 6.18
CA TYR A 335 -10.64 3.52 6.76
C TYR A 335 -11.08 3.13 8.19
N GLY A 336 -10.20 2.48 8.95
CA GLY A 336 -10.47 2.05 10.32
C GLY A 336 -11.36 0.81 10.43
N VAL A 337 -11.58 0.08 9.34
CA VAL A 337 -12.28 -1.22 9.38
C VAL A 337 -11.38 -2.23 10.12
N ASN A 338 -11.92 -2.78 11.21
CA ASN A 338 -11.26 -3.86 11.91
C ASN A 338 -11.53 -5.19 11.17
N ALA A 339 -10.53 -5.71 10.48
CA ALA A 339 -10.66 -6.94 9.69
C ALA A 339 -11.09 -8.15 10.55
N ALA A 340 -10.69 -8.19 11.83
CA ALA A 340 -11.05 -9.28 12.74
C ALA A 340 -12.56 -9.42 12.97
N ASP A 341 -13.33 -8.32 12.86
CA ASP A 341 -14.80 -8.36 13.02
C ASP A 341 -15.50 -9.08 11.86
N PHE A 342 -14.78 -9.31 10.76
CA PHE A 342 -15.29 -9.93 9.54
C PHE A 342 -14.58 -11.23 9.19
N ALA A 343 -13.58 -11.62 9.98
CA ALA A 343 -12.81 -12.83 9.75
C ALA A 343 -13.72 -14.06 9.74
N LYS A 344 -13.54 -14.91 8.73
CA LYS A 344 -14.02 -16.29 8.73
C LYS A 344 -12.78 -17.17 8.88
N PRO A 345 -12.54 -17.73 10.06
CA PRO A 345 -11.34 -18.50 10.32
C PRO A 345 -11.35 -19.78 9.49
N PHE A 346 -10.16 -20.29 9.23
CA PHE A 346 -9.97 -21.65 8.77
C PHE A 346 -10.56 -22.63 9.80
N ASP A 347 -11.52 -23.45 9.38
CA ASP A 347 -12.24 -24.40 10.26
C ASP A 347 -12.75 -25.59 9.45
N LEU A 348 -11.92 -26.62 9.36
CA LEU A 348 -12.28 -27.85 8.63
C LEU A 348 -13.50 -28.58 9.20
N PRO A 349 -13.71 -28.72 10.55
CA PRO A 349 -14.92 -29.28 11.12
C PRO A 349 -16.19 -28.52 10.70
N SER A 350 -16.18 -27.18 10.76
CA SER A 350 -17.31 -26.36 10.31
C SER A 350 -17.53 -26.48 8.81
N ALA A 351 -16.46 -26.36 8.00
CA ALA A 351 -16.54 -26.54 6.55
C ALA A 351 -17.14 -27.89 6.14
N ARG A 352 -16.78 -28.97 6.85
CA ARG A 352 -17.36 -30.30 6.63
C ARG A 352 -18.87 -30.31 6.86
N LYS A 353 -19.34 -29.74 7.99
CA LYS A 353 -20.77 -29.66 8.32
C LYS A 353 -21.53 -28.82 7.28
N ASP A 354 -20.94 -27.70 6.85
CA ASP A 354 -21.54 -26.83 5.83
C ASP A 354 -21.68 -27.57 4.48
N LEU A 355 -20.67 -28.34 4.07
CA LEU A 355 -20.71 -29.16 2.86
C LEU A 355 -21.76 -30.27 2.97
N GLU A 356 -21.89 -30.94 4.14
CA GLU A 356 -22.89 -31.97 4.42
C GLU A 356 -24.31 -31.37 4.38
N ALA A 357 -24.52 -30.16 4.96
CA ALA A 357 -25.77 -29.43 4.90
C ALA A 357 -26.18 -29.04 3.47
N LEU A 358 -25.20 -28.85 2.58
CA LEU A 358 -25.39 -28.61 1.15
C LEU A 358 -25.63 -29.91 0.34
N GLY A 359 -25.69 -31.08 1.03
CA GLY A 359 -25.95 -32.36 0.41
C GLY A 359 -24.71 -33.08 -0.14
N TYR A 360 -23.49 -32.61 0.16
CA TYR A 360 -22.25 -33.27 -0.23
C TYR A 360 -21.82 -34.29 0.84
N THR A 361 -22.57 -35.38 0.96
CA THR A 361 -22.40 -36.42 2.00
C THR A 361 -21.72 -37.68 1.48
N GLU A 362 -21.60 -37.83 0.17
CA GLU A 362 -21.05 -39.02 -0.48
C GLU A 362 -19.58 -38.81 -0.89
N THR A 363 -18.87 -39.90 -1.17
CA THR A 363 -17.55 -39.88 -1.84
C THR A 363 -17.64 -40.77 -3.07
N ARG A 364 -17.26 -40.23 -4.25
CA ARG A 364 -17.20 -40.98 -5.51
C ARG A 364 -15.82 -40.78 -6.12
N ASP A 365 -15.13 -41.88 -6.39
CA ASP A 365 -13.75 -41.89 -6.92
C ASP A 365 -12.79 -41.03 -6.07
N GLY A 366 -12.91 -41.11 -4.74
CA GLY A 366 -12.08 -40.34 -3.81
C GLY A 366 -12.44 -38.83 -3.68
N VAL A 367 -13.47 -38.37 -4.40
CA VAL A 367 -13.91 -36.98 -4.40
C VAL A 367 -15.27 -36.87 -3.69
N ARG A 368 -15.39 -35.86 -2.83
CA ARG A 368 -16.66 -35.53 -2.14
C ARG A 368 -17.76 -35.20 -3.15
N ALA A 369 -18.94 -35.73 -2.94
CA ALA A 369 -20.04 -35.65 -3.89
C ALA A 369 -21.41 -35.47 -3.21
N SER A 370 -22.32 -34.89 -3.92
CA SER A 370 -23.76 -34.97 -3.69
C SER A 370 -24.38 -35.96 -4.67
N ARG A 371 -25.69 -36.22 -4.53
CA ARG A 371 -26.44 -37.04 -5.50
C ARG A 371 -26.18 -36.63 -6.95
N TYR A 372 -25.99 -35.35 -7.22
CA TYR A 372 -25.95 -34.79 -8.56
C TYR A 372 -24.57 -34.50 -9.10
N ARG A 373 -23.55 -34.24 -8.23
CA ARG A 373 -22.21 -33.82 -8.69
C ARG A 373 -21.11 -34.15 -7.69
N LYS A 374 -19.88 -34.23 -8.20
CA LYS A 374 -18.64 -34.22 -7.42
C LYS A 374 -18.18 -32.79 -7.20
N LEU A 375 -17.52 -32.52 -6.07
CA LEU A 375 -16.78 -31.26 -5.85
C LEU A 375 -15.40 -31.39 -6.50
N SER A 376 -15.35 -31.15 -7.80
CA SER A 376 -14.11 -31.15 -8.59
C SER A 376 -14.04 -29.87 -9.38
N PHE A 377 -12.90 -29.14 -9.30
CA PHE A 377 -12.72 -27.83 -9.85
C PHE A 377 -11.41 -27.70 -10.62
N THR A 378 -11.41 -26.93 -11.70
CA THR A 378 -10.22 -26.46 -12.37
C THR A 378 -9.78 -25.13 -11.74
N LEU A 379 -8.52 -25.08 -11.24
CA LEU A 379 -7.90 -23.86 -10.69
C LEU A 379 -6.92 -23.27 -11.70
N LEU A 380 -7.31 -22.17 -12.31
CA LEU A 380 -6.49 -21.40 -13.25
C LEU A 380 -5.46 -20.56 -12.51
N VAL A 381 -4.19 -20.62 -12.93
CA VAL A 381 -3.10 -19.82 -12.36
C VAL A 381 -2.07 -19.44 -13.43
N ASN A 382 -1.48 -18.25 -13.29
CA ASN A 382 -0.32 -17.83 -14.09
C ASN A 382 0.95 -18.55 -13.60
N LYS A 383 1.56 -19.39 -14.47
CA LYS A 383 2.76 -20.16 -14.15
C LYS A 383 4.04 -19.33 -14.10
N ASP A 384 4.04 -18.14 -14.72
CA ASP A 384 5.23 -17.28 -14.81
C ASP A 384 5.51 -16.57 -13.47
N ASN A 385 4.60 -16.66 -12.49
CA ASN A 385 4.82 -16.22 -11.12
C ASN A 385 4.94 -17.44 -10.19
N ALA A 386 6.16 -17.74 -9.76
CA ALA A 386 6.47 -18.93 -8.96
C ALA A 386 5.72 -18.96 -7.63
N ALA A 387 5.58 -17.82 -6.94
CA ALA A 387 4.88 -17.74 -5.66
C ALA A 387 3.37 -17.99 -5.82
N ARG A 388 2.73 -17.48 -6.88
CA ARG A 388 1.31 -17.78 -7.17
C ARG A 388 1.12 -19.25 -7.56
N ALA A 389 2.05 -19.84 -8.31
CA ALA A 389 2.00 -21.26 -8.64
C ALA A 389 2.14 -22.13 -7.37
N ALA A 390 3.00 -21.74 -6.42
CA ALA A 390 3.13 -22.39 -5.12
C ALA A 390 1.85 -22.24 -4.28
N LEU A 391 1.25 -21.04 -4.25
CA LEU A 391 -0.02 -20.77 -3.57
C LEU A 391 -1.17 -21.64 -4.12
N ALA A 392 -1.25 -21.82 -5.43
CA ALA A 392 -2.24 -22.70 -6.05
C ALA A 392 -2.07 -24.17 -5.59
N LYS A 393 -0.82 -24.65 -5.47
CA LYS A 393 -0.53 -26.00 -4.92
C LYS A 393 -0.93 -26.12 -3.45
N ALA A 394 -0.64 -25.13 -2.63
CA ALA A 394 -1.04 -25.10 -1.22
C ALA A 394 -2.58 -25.15 -1.08
N ILE A 395 -3.32 -24.34 -1.84
CA ILE A 395 -4.78 -24.33 -1.87
C ILE A 395 -5.32 -25.72 -2.29
N LYS A 396 -4.79 -26.34 -3.36
CA LYS A 396 -5.15 -27.69 -3.78
C LYS A 396 -4.99 -28.71 -2.65
N THR A 397 -3.85 -28.67 -1.96
CA THR A 397 -3.55 -29.60 -0.85
C THR A 397 -4.54 -29.41 0.31
N GLN A 398 -4.88 -28.19 0.66
CA GLN A 398 -5.82 -27.90 1.74
C GLN A 398 -7.25 -28.32 1.40
N LEU A 399 -7.72 -28.09 0.17
CA LEU A 399 -9.04 -28.53 -0.28
C LEU A 399 -9.16 -30.06 -0.31
N ALA A 400 -8.07 -30.76 -0.63
CA ALA A 400 -8.02 -32.23 -0.61
C ALA A 400 -8.27 -32.84 0.78
N ALA A 401 -8.03 -32.10 1.87
CA ALA A 401 -8.32 -32.57 3.25
C ALA A 401 -9.82 -32.86 3.47
N LEU A 402 -10.72 -32.26 2.71
CA LEU A 402 -12.16 -32.57 2.68
C LEU A 402 -12.58 -33.28 1.39
N GLN A 403 -11.65 -33.96 0.73
CA GLN A 403 -11.90 -34.70 -0.52
C GLN A 403 -12.44 -33.83 -1.67
N ILE A 404 -12.10 -32.53 -1.69
CA ILE A 404 -12.44 -31.65 -2.79
C ILE A 404 -11.33 -31.77 -3.84
N GLY A 405 -11.71 -32.19 -5.05
CA GLY A 405 -10.80 -32.37 -6.17
C GLY A 405 -10.42 -31.02 -6.79
N VAL A 406 -9.13 -30.79 -7.02
CA VAL A 406 -8.65 -29.61 -7.73
C VAL A 406 -7.61 -30.00 -8.78
N GLU A 407 -7.87 -29.62 -10.02
CA GLU A 407 -6.90 -29.71 -11.11
C GLU A 407 -6.31 -28.32 -11.37
N ILE A 408 -4.98 -28.18 -11.30
CA ILE A 408 -4.30 -26.90 -11.53
C ILE A 408 -4.03 -26.77 -13.02
N GLN A 409 -4.62 -25.75 -13.64
CA GLN A 409 -4.34 -25.29 -14.99
C GLN A 409 -3.36 -24.12 -14.94
N ALA A 410 -2.06 -24.44 -15.02
CA ALA A 410 -0.98 -23.46 -14.98
C ALA A 410 -0.62 -23.01 -16.41
N LEU A 411 -0.93 -21.76 -16.77
CA LEU A 411 -0.72 -21.20 -18.10
C LEU A 411 0.28 -20.05 -18.09
N PRO A 412 1.01 -19.81 -19.21
CA PRO A 412 1.79 -18.59 -19.40
C PRO A 412 0.89 -17.33 -19.28
N ALA A 413 1.48 -16.18 -18.97
CA ALA A 413 0.73 -14.95 -18.68
C ALA A 413 -0.34 -14.60 -19.73
N ASN A 414 0.00 -14.62 -21.04
CA ASN A 414 -0.93 -14.27 -22.11
C ASN A 414 -2.10 -15.27 -22.24
N GLU A 415 -1.81 -16.57 -22.11
CA GLU A 415 -2.83 -17.62 -22.16
C GLU A 415 -3.71 -17.58 -20.91
N TYR A 416 -3.10 -17.33 -19.72
CA TYR A 416 -3.81 -17.13 -18.48
C TYR A 416 -4.82 -15.96 -18.58
N ILE A 417 -4.38 -14.80 -19.08
CA ILE A 417 -5.25 -13.64 -19.28
C ILE A 417 -6.39 -13.97 -20.24
N SER A 418 -6.10 -14.66 -21.35
CA SER A 418 -7.12 -15.08 -22.31
C SER A 418 -8.12 -16.06 -21.70
N ALA A 419 -7.64 -17.07 -20.96
CA ALA A 419 -8.50 -18.06 -20.30
C ALA A 419 -9.38 -17.40 -19.21
N ALA A 420 -8.81 -16.49 -18.43
CA ALA A 420 -9.54 -15.73 -17.41
C ALA A 420 -10.65 -14.87 -18.04
N ARG A 421 -10.34 -14.07 -19.06
CA ARG A 421 -11.32 -13.22 -19.74
C ARG A 421 -12.47 -14.00 -20.38
N ASN A 422 -12.21 -15.23 -20.82
CA ASN A 422 -13.22 -16.11 -21.43
C ASN A 422 -13.91 -17.05 -20.41
N GLY A 423 -13.69 -16.89 -19.10
CA GLY A 423 -14.30 -17.71 -18.07
C GLY A 423 -13.98 -19.20 -18.16
N ARG A 424 -12.81 -19.57 -18.71
CA ARG A 424 -12.38 -20.97 -18.89
C ARG A 424 -11.71 -21.54 -17.64
N PHE A 425 -12.45 -21.53 -16.52
CA PHE A 425 -12.02 -22.03 -15.22
C PHE A 425 -13.23 -22.24 -14.32
N ASP A 426 -13.06 -22.91 -13.21
CA ASP A 426 -14.00 -22.94 -12.08
C ASP A 426 -13.51 -21.98 -10.98
N LEU A 427 -12.22 -22.04 -10.64
CA LEU A 427 -11.52 -21.17 -9.72
C LEU A 427 -10.38 -20.46 -10.46
N CYS A 428 -10.14 -19.18 -10.16
CA CYS A 428 -9.03 -18.44 -10.75
C CYS A 428 -8.25 -17.71 -9.65
N LEU A 429 -6.96 -18.01 -9.53
CA LEU A 429 -6.05 -17.34 -8.60
C LEU A 429 -5.41 -16.14 -9.30
N GLY A 430 -5.78 -14.95 -8.84
CA GLY A 430 -5.33 -13.67 -9.39
C GLY A 430 -4.58 -12.79 -8.40
N GLU A 431 -3.97 -11.75 -8.92
CA GLU A 431 -3.38 -10.65 -8.18
C GLU A 431 -3.71 -9.33 -8.88
N ILE A 432 -4.09 -8.32 -8.13
CA ILE A 432 -4.33 -6.97 -8.62
C ILE A 432 -3.68 -5.95 -7.67
N ARG A 433 -3.00 -4.96 -8.23
CA ARG A 433 -2.60 -3.76 -7.47
C ARG A 433 -3.78 -2.79 -7.47
N LEU A 434 -4.36 -2.56 -6.29
CA LEU A 434 -5.42 -1.57 -6.12
C LEU A 434 -4.83 -0.17 -6.23
N THR A 435 -5.62 0.74 -6.77
CA THR A 435 -5.33 2.18 -6.81
C THR A 435 -5.29 2.76 -5.39
N PRO A 436 -4.74 3.98 -5.17
CA PRO A 436 -4.61 4.56 -3.83
C PRO A 436 -5.94 4.71 -3.06
N ASP A 437 -7.07 4.83 -3.76
CA ASP A 437 -8.42 4.80 -3.21
C ASP A 437 -8.95 3.40 -2.92
N CYS A 438 -8.13 2.36 -3.18
CA CYS A 438 -8.47 0.95 -3.05
C CYS A 438 -9.73 0.54 -3.84
N ASP A 439 -9.88 1.05 -5.07
CA ASP A 439 -11.04 0.76 -5.92
C ASP A 439 -11.16 -0.73 -6.25
N LEU A 440 -12.30 -1.31 -5.88
CA LEU A 440 -12.66 -2.71 -6.16
C LEU A 440 -13.50 -2.88 -7.43
N SER A 441 -13.77 -1.81 -8.17
CA SER A 441 -14.55 -1.88 -9.43
C SER A 441 -14.01 -2.92 -10.40
N PRO A 442 -12.67 -3.10 -10.58
CA PRO A 442 -12.14 -4.15 -11.44
C PRO A 442 -12.53 -5.58 -11.06
N LEU A 443 -12.89 -5.81 -9.78
CA LEU A 443 -13.26 -7.12 -9.24
C LEU A 443 -14.78 -7.29 -9.06
N LEU A 444 -15.51 -6.20 -8.83
CA LEU A 444 -16.92 -6.22 -8.44
C LEU A 444 -17.88 -5.76 -9.53
N LEU A 445 -17.38 -5.09 -10.58
CA LEU A 445 -18.24 -4.65 -11.67
C LEU A 445 -18.12 -5.58 -12.87
N THR A 446 -19.26 -5.85 -13.50
CA THR A 446 -19.31 -6.61 -14.78
C THR A 446 -18.44 -5.92 -15.83
N GLY A 447 -17.58 -6.70 -16.47
CA GLY A 447 -16.60 -6.20 -17.45
C GLY A 447 -15.38 -5.52 -16.84
N GLY A 448 -15.22 -5.51 -15.51
CA GLY A 448 -13.99 -5.08 -14.85
C GLY A 448 -12.81 -5.97 -15.24
N ALA A 449 -11.61 -5.38 -15.35
CA ALA A 449 -10.42 -6.06 -15.87
C ALA A 449 -10.04 -7.33 -15.09
N ALA A 450 -10.33 -7.38 -13.81
CA ALA A 450 -10.02 -8.50 -12.92
C ALA A 450 -11.25 -9.35 -12.54
N SER A 451 -12.45 -9.01 -13.04
CA SER A 451 -13.66 -9.83 -12.84
C SER A 451 -13.58 -11.19 -13.55
N ALA A 452 -12.52 -11.42 -14.31
CA ALA A 452 -12.20 -12.69 -14.96
C ALA A 452 -13.33 -13.20 -15.88
N GLY A 453 -13.95 -12.30 -16.65
CA GLY A 453 -15.01 -12.65 -17.60
C GLY A 453 -16.31 -13.14 -16.96
N ILE A 454 -16.49 -12.94 -15.65
CA ILE A 454 -17.67 -13.35 -14.90
C ILE A 454 -18.56 -12.13 -14.68
N ASP A 455 -19.86 -12.31 -14.88
CA ASP A 455 -20.84 -11.31 -14.46
C ASP A 455 -20.94 -11.28 -12.93
N VAL A 456 -20.53 -10.16 -12.36
CA VAL A 456 -20.61 -9.93 -10.91
C VAL A 456 -21.93 -9.21 -10.61
N TRP A 457 -22.84 -9.91 -9.96
CA TRP A 457 -24.15 -9.41 -9.54
C TRP A 457 -24.43 -9.80 -8.08
N GLY A 458 -25.34 -9.08 -7.42
CA GLY A 458 -25.78 -9.39 -6.07
C GLY A 458 -25.68 -8.19 -5.11
N ARG A 459 -25.73 -8.50 -3.81
CA ARG A 459 -25.73 -7.47 -2.75
C ARG A 459 -24.39 -6.74 -2.62
N ALA A 460 -23.26 -7.46 -2.75
CA ALA A 460 -21.94 -6.86 -2.59
C ALA A 460 -21.63 -5.81 -3.66
N PRO A 461 -21.85 -6.03 -4.97
CA PRO A 461 -21.71 -4.98 -5.99
C PRO A 461 -22.62 -3.78 -5.76
N SER A 462 -23.87 -4.01 -5.34
CA SER A 462 -24.83 -2.93 -5.02
C SER A 462 -24.36 -2.12 -3.81
N ALA A 463 -23.96 -2.78 -2.74
CA ALA A 463 -23.42 -2.15 -1.53
C ALA A 463 -22.13 -1.38 -1.83
N TYR A 464 -21.28 -1.90 -2.73
CA TYR A 464 -20.08 -1.18 -3.18
C TYR A 464 -20.44 0.11 -3.92
N GLY A 465 -21.44 0.07 -4.80
CA GLY A 465 -21.95 1.27 -5.45
C GLY A 465 -22.48 2.33 -4.46
N GLN A 466 -23.14 1.92 -3.38
CA GLN A 466 -23.59 2.81 -2.31
C GLN A 466 -22.41 3.37 -1.49
N LEU A 467 -21.40 2.54 -1.21
CA LEU A 467 -20.15 2.98 -0.56
C LEU A 467 -19.47 4.07 -1.37
N LEU A 468 -19.31 3.89 -2.68
CA LEU A 468 -18.70 4.89 -3.56
C LEU A 468 -19.48 6.20 -3.65
N GLN A 469 -20.78 6.16 -3.40
CA GLN A 469 -21.64 7.36 -3.31
C GLN A 469 -21.59 8.04 -1.93
N GLY A 470 -20.97 7.40 -0.93
CA GLY A 470 -20.97 7.85 0.46
C GLY A 470 -22.31 7.60 1.18
N LEU A 471 -23.15 6.72 0.64
CA LEU A 471 -24.46 6.34 1.20
C LEU A 471 -24.37 5.16 2.16
N GLN A 472 -23.23 4.48 2.18
CA GLN A 472 -22.97 3.32 3.04
C GLN A 472 -21.61 3.45 3.70
N LYS A 473 -21.48 2.97 4.95
CA LYS A 473 -20.19 2.95 5.67
C LYS A 473 -19.30 1.79 5.21
N PRO A 474 -17.97 1.93 5.29
CA PRO A 474 -17.04 0.85 4.97
C PRO A 474 -17.37 -0.50 5.61
N ALA A 475 -17.67 -0.54 6.92
CA ALA A 475 -17.99 -1.76 7.66
C ALA A 475 -19.27 -2.46 7.16
N GLU A 476 -20.28 -1.71 6.74
CA GLU A 476 -21.53 -2.25 6.21
C GLU A 476 -21.32 -2.94 4.86
N PHE A 477 -20.52 -2.31 3.98
CA PHE A 477 -20.12 -2.95 2.73
C PHE A 477 -19.33 -4.23 2.98
N VAL A 478 -18.33 -4.20 3.89
CA VAL A 478 -17.53 -5.40 4.21
C VAL A 478 -18.41 -6.53 4.75
N GLY A 479 -19.47 -6.21 5.55
CA GLY A 479 -20.45 -7.17 5.98
C GLY A 479 -21.20 -7.83 4.82
N ALA A 480 -21.73 -7.02 3.88
CA ALA A 480 -22.41 -7.51 2.68
C ALA A 480 -21.47 -8.36 1.78
N PHE A 481 -20.21 -7.93 1.65
CA PHE A 481 -19.18 -8.65 0.92
C PHE A 481 -18.90 -10.02 1.54
N ARG A 482 -18.71 -10.09 2.87
CA ARG A 482 -18.47 -11.33 3.62
C ARG A 482 -19.62 -12.34 3.43
N ASP A 483 -20.87 -11.86 3.49
CA ASP A 483 -22.05 -12.71 3.43
C ASP A 483 -22.29 -13.27 2.02
N GLU A 484 -21.89 -12.55 0.99
CA GLU A 484 -22.03 -12.99 -0.40
C GLU A 484 -20.77 -13.67 -0.94
N LEU A 485 -19.59 -13.25 -0.50
CA LEU A 485 -18.26 -13.71 -0.91
C LEU A 485 -18.12 -13.78 -2.45
N PRO A 486 -18.18 -12.64 -3.17
CA PRO A 486 -18.07 -12.64 -4.63
C PRO A 486 -16.72 -13.16 -5.12
N PHE A 487 -15.66 -12.94 -4.38
CA PHE A 487 -14.33 -13.56 -4.47
C PHE A 487 -13.75 -13.73 -3.07
N LEU A 488 -12.79 -14.62 -2.89
CA LEU A 488 -12.09 -14.80 -1.63
C LEU A 488 -10.81 -13.96 -1.61
N PRO A 489 -10.71 -12.92 -0.76
CA PRO A 489 -9.44 -12.27 -0.47
C PRO A 489 -8.52 -13.29 0.20
N ILE A 490 -7.37 -13.56 -0.41
CA ILE A 490 -6.37 -14.46 0.19
C ILE A 490 -5.43 -13.67 1.07
N GLY A 491 -4.89 -12.58 0.56
CA GLY A 491 -3.97 -11.74 1.29
C GLY A 491 -3.46 -10.56 0.49
N TYR A 492 -2.63 -9.76 1.14
CA TYR A 492 -1.88 -8.67 0.51
C TYR A 492 -0.40 -9.03 0.45
N ARG A 493 0.18 -8.96 -0.74
CA ARG A 493 1.61 -9.13 -0.91
C ARG A 493 2.34 -7.93 -0.30
N CYS A 494 3.49 -8.15 0.33
CA CYS A 494 4.37 -7.11 0.84
C CYS A 494 5.60 -6.99 -0.07
N GLY A 495 6.14 -5.78 -0.17
CA GLY A 495 7.49 -5.57 -0.64
C GLY A 495 8.52 -5.79 0.47
N MET A 496 9.79 -5.82 0.11
CA MET A 496 10.92 -5.96 1.00
C MET A 496 11.76 -4.69 0.98
N ALA A 497 11.85 -4.00 2.10
CA ALA A 497 12.84 -2.95 2.31
C ALA A 497 14.04 -3.53 3.04
N VAL A 498 15.24 -3.22 2.57
CA VAL A 498 16.50 -3.69 3.15
C VAL A 498 17.36 -2.49 3.49
N SER A 499 17.95 -2.48 4.68
CA SER A 499 18.82 -1.40 5.12
C SER A 499 20.06 -1.91 5.84
N VAL A 500 21.13 -1.12 5.82
CA VAL A 500 22.28 -1.36 6.69
C VAL A 500 21.89 -1.21 8.16
N ARG A 501 22.52 -2.00 9.05
CA ARG A 501 22.14 -2.02 10.49
C ARG A 501 22.27 -0.69 11.21
N LYS A 502 23.17 0.19 10.75
CA LYS A 502 23.39 1.52 11.33
C LYS A 502 22.30 2.53 10.96
N LEU A 503 21.52 2.28 9.89
CA LEU A 503 20.42 3.16 9.48
C LEU A 503 19.16 2.83 10.27
N ARG A 504 18.69 3.79 11.06
CA ARG A 504 17.46 3.69 11.81
C ARG A 504 16.30 4.28 10.99
N ILE A 505 15.29 3.46 10.73
CA ILE A 505 14.06 3.81 10.03
C ILE A 505 12.90 3.56 10.98
N PRO A 506 12.33 4.60 11.61
CA PRO A 506 11.18 4.43 12.51
C PRO A 506 9.88 4.21 11.73
N GLY A 507 8.93 3.51 12.38
CA GLY A 507 7.59 3.32 11.84
C GLY A 507 7.50 2.29 10.71
N THR A 508 6.39 2.36 9.97
CA THR A 508 6.08 1.46 8.84
C THR A 508 6.27 2.21 7.53
N LEU A 509 7.05 1.64 6.62
CA LEU A 509 7.21 2.19 5.27
C LEU A 509 5.91 2.03 4.46
N ARG A 510 5.68 2.93 3.49
CA ARG A 510 4.51 2.94 2.61
C ARG A 510 4.92 2.71 1.17
N GLN A 511 4.19 1.85 0.46
CA GLN A 511 4.49 1.53 -0.94
C GLN A 511 4.51 2.77 -1.86
N ASN A 512 3.62 3.72 -1.63
CA ASN A 512 3.50 4.92 -2.47
C ASN A 512 4.51 6.02 -2.11
N ASP A 513 5.08 5.97 -0.91
CA ASP A 513 6.10 6.89 -0.44
C ASP A 513 6.97 6.22 0.63
N LEU A 514 8.05 5.59 0.20
CA LEU A 514 9.00 4.91 1.09
C LEU A 514 9.71 5.89 2.04
N PHE A 515 9.72 7.17 1.71
CA PHE A 515 10.44 8.21 2.43
C PHE A 515 9.52 9.18 3.19
N HIS A 516 8.24 8.83 3.38
CA HIS A 516 7.23 9.71 3.98
C HIS A 516 7.61 10.26 5.36
N ASN A 517 8.47 9.55 6.09
CA ASN A 517 8.96 9.93 7.42
C ASN A 517 10.49 10.09 7.46
N ILE A 518 11.12 10.46 6.34
CA ILE A 518 12.59 10.58 6.24
C ILE A 518 13.18 11.61 7.22
N GLU A 519 12.39 12.53 7.74
CA GLU A 519 12.79 13.44 8.82
C GLU A 519 13.14 12.74 10.14
N GLU A 520 12.64 11.53 10.33
CA GLU A 520 12.92 10.71 11.51
C GLU A 520 14.09 9.74 11.29
N TRP A 521 14.56 9.59 10.04
CA TRP A 521 15.66 8.69 9.71
C TRP A 521 16.99 9.21 10.27
N SER A 522 17.85 8.32 10.77
CA SER A 522 19.16 8.68 11.33
C SER A 522 20.14 7.50 11.32
N PHE A 523 21.44 7.85 11.38
CA PHE A 523 22.51 6.88 11.56
C PHE A 523 22.95 6.79 13.01
#